data_8c93d8a5bfdcf9c3a0cad01a8d6d5b83
#
_entry.id   8c93d8a5bfdcf9c3a0cad01a8d6d5b83
#
_cell.length_a   1.000
_cell.length_b   1.000
_cell.length_c   1.000
_cell.angle_alpha   90.00
_cell.angle_beta   90.00
_cell.angle_gamma   90.00
#
_symmetry.space_group_name_H-M   'P 1'
#
loop_
_entity.id
_entity.type
_entity.pdbx_description
1 polymer ?
#
loop_
_entity_poly.entity_id
_entity_poly.type
_entity_poly.pdbx_seq_one_letter_code
_entity_poly.pdbx_strand_id
1 'polypeptide(L)'
;VVFSGHIKSDPSTLVAIKKFKININDPRLRDGINVDTIREIKYLQEISHPSIVSLIDVFSSKDQSINMVIEFFPNGNLEELIKDSSVSYGAADIKAWMGMLLRGLYYLHSNFILHRDIKPNNLLIAADGNVKLADFGLARSFGEPWEAMTHVVITLWYRPPELLFGARHYSGAVDVWSVGMVFAELLIRRPYAAADVGEGEFASGGEIAQIDKICEAVGTPTERDWPGVSQLPNYVESEKKIPIRDRNFYMSMFPMAGGPGADLLMAMLKLDPRKRISARGALEHDWWRADPRPTDIANLPKQGGGVKKMAESEARRPGELDEERKERFKGVAKKLF
;
A
#
# COMPACT_ATOMS: atom_id res chain seq x y z
N VAL A 1 -7.95 -9.73 11.15
CA VAL A 1 -8.87 -10.62 10.39
C VAL A 1 -9.97 -9.74 9.81
N VAL A 2 -10.35 -9.96 8.53
CA VAL A 2 -11.43 -9.22 7.85
C VAL A 2 -12.59 -10.16 7.58
N PHE A 3 -13.80 -9.70 7.86
CA PHE A 3 -15.05 -10.41 7.61
C PHE A 3 -15.95 -9.59 6.68
N SER A 4 -16.82 -10.23 5.93
CA SER A 4 -17.91 -9.56 5.25
C SER A 4 -19.16 -9.51 6.15
N GLY A 5 -19.97 -8.47 6.02
CA GLY A 5 -21.22 -8.29 6.76
C GLY A 5 -22.20 -7.44 6.02
N HIS A 6 -23.40 -7.29 6.57
CA HIS A 6 -24.44 -6.43 6.05
C HIS A 6 -24.84 -5.39 7.08
N ILE A 7 -25.22 -4.20 6.62
CA ILE A 7 -25.80 -3.16 7.49
C ILE A 7 -27.20 -3.60 7.89
N LYS A 8 -27.51 -3.60 9.20
CA LYS A 8 -28.83 -4.07 9.71
C LYS A 8 -30.01 -3.26 9.16
N SER A 9 -29.82 -1.95 9.00
CA SER A 9 -30.83 -1.04 8.44
C SER A 9 -30.98 -1.13 6.92
N ASP A 10 -29.96 -1.67 6.24
CA ASP A 10 -29.95 -1.88 4.80
C ASP A 10 -29.20 -3.18 4.47
N PRO A 11 -29.90 -4.33 4.50
CA PRO A 11 -29.28 -5.64 4.24
C PRO A 11 -28.72 -5.82 2.83
N SER A 12 -29.02 -4.91 1.89
CA SER A 12 -28.44 -4.92 0.55
C SER A 12 -27.01 -4.37 0.51
N THR A 13 -26.64 -3.55 1.51
CA THR A 13 -25.31 -2.94 1.59
C THR A 13 -24.33 -3.86 2.30
N LEU A 14 -23.39 -4.41 1.52
CA LEU A 14 -22.24 -5.18 2.00
C LEU A 14 -21.17 -4.25 2.58
N VAL A 15 -20.57 -4.69 3.68
CA VAL A 15 -19.46 -4.00 4.35
C VAL A 15 -18.32 -4.97 4.66
N ALA A 16 -17.10 -4.47 4.78
CA ALA A 16 -15.98 -5.22 5.31
C ALA A 16 -15.73 -4.83 6.78
N ILE A 17 -15.53 -5.81 7.64
CA ILE A 17 -15.32 -5.63 9.08
C ILE A 17 -13.90 -6.10 9.42
N LYS A 18 -12.99 -5.17 9.61
CA LYS A 18 -11.60 -5.43 10.03
C LYS A 18 -11.57 -5.55 11.56
N LYS A 19 -11.39 -6.77 12.05
CA LYS A 19 -11.33 -7.06 13.49
C LYS A 19 -9.89 -7.02 14.00
N PHE A 20 -9.63 -6.15 14.96
CA PHE A 20 -8.37 -6.02 15.66
C PHE A 20 -8.44 -6.78 17.00
N LYS A 21 -7.65 -7.84 17.10
CA LYS A 21 -7.56 -8.60 18.36
C LYS A 21 -6.77 -7.81 19.39
N ILE A 22 -7.33 -7.65 20.58
CA ILE A 22 -6.60 -7.15 21.74
C ILE A 22 -5.80 -8.32 22.31
N ASN A 23 -4.48 -8.22 22.27
CA ASN A 23 -3.62 -9.22 22.93
C ASN A 23 -3.17 -8.68 24.29
N ILE A 24 -3.95 -8.97 25.34
CA ILE A 24 -3.69 -8.52 26.72
C ILE A 24 -2.33 -9.02 27.24
N ASN A 25 -1.77 -10.05 26.62
CA ASN A 25 -0.50 -10.67 27.03
C ASN A 25 0.71 -10.16 26.23
N ASP A 26 0.56 -9.22 25.30
CA ASP A 26 1.70 -8.63 24.59
C ASP A 26 2.33 -7.53 25.47
N PRO A 27 3.57 -7.73 25.98
CA PRO A 27 4.23 -6.76 26.84
C PRO A 27 4.50 -5.40 26.17
N ARG A 28 4.35 -5.31 24.84
CA ARG A 28 4.44 -4.06 24.08
C ARG A 28 3.13 -3.27 24.10
N LEU A 29 2.03 -3.87 24.53
CA LEU A 29 0.68 -3.31 24.59
C LEU A 29 0.31 -3.00 26.05
N ARG A 30 0.99 -2.02 26.69
CA ARG A 30 0.72 -1.64 28.09
C ARG A 30 -0.75 -1.25 28.33
N ASP A 31 -1.48 -0.81 27.28
CA ASP A 31 -2.87 -0.33 27.35
C ASP A 31 -3.84 -1.16 26.51
N GLY A 32 -3.46 -2.36 26.06
CA GLY A 32 -4.38 -3.33 25.43
C GLY A 32 -4.72 -3.06 23.96
N ILE A 33 -4.56 -1.85 23.42
CA ILE A 33 -4.90 -1.50 22.02
C ILE A 33 -3.63 -1.11 21.27
N ASN A 34 -3.44 -1.67 20.07
CA ASN A 34 -2.33 -1.29 19.20
C ASN A 34 -2.49 0.17 18.75
N VAL A 35 -1.45 0.96 18.93
CA VAL A 35 -1.40 2.38 18.51
C VAL A 35 -1.70 2.55 17.01
N ASP A 36 -1.27 1.58 16.18
CA ASP A 36 -1.54 1.59 14.74
C ASP A 36 -3.03 1.46 14.44
N THR A 37 -3.77 0.66 15.23
CA THR A 37 -5.23 0.56 15.12
C THR A 37 -5.93 1.88 15.44
N ILE A 38 -5.50 2.55 16.52
CA ILE A 38 -6.07 3.87 16.90
C ILE A 38 -5.77 4.89 15.81
N ARG A 39 -4.58 4.88 15.27
CA ARG A 39 -4.12 5.79 14.22
C ARG A 39 -4.91 5.59 12.93
N GLU A 40 -5.09 4.34 12.50
CA GLU A 40 -5.89 3.99 11.31
C GLU A 40 -7.32 4.52 11.44
N ILE A 41 -7.98 4.25 12.57
CA ILE A 41 -9.33 4.74 12.83
C ILE A 41 -9.38 6.27 12.82
N LYS A 42 -8.45 6.93 13.53
CA LYS A 42 -8.39 8.39 13.62
C LYS A 42 -8.29 9.03 12.23
N TYR A 43 -7.34 8.59 11.40
CA TYR A 43 -7.19 9.16 10.07
C TYR A 43 -8.42 8.93 9.21
N LEU A 44 -8.99 7.71 9.20
CA LEU A 44 -10.17 7.41 8.40
C LEU A 44 -11.45 8.14 8.89
N GLN A 45 -11.48 8.63 10.13
CA GLN A 45 -12.55 9.51 10.62
C GLN A 45 -12.40 10.97 10.12
N GLU A 46 -11.15 11.42 9.92
CA GLU A 46 -10.85 12.80 9.56
C GLU A 46 -10.78 13.04 8.05
N ILE A 47 -10.55 11.99 7.24
CA ILE A 47 -10.36 12.11 5.79
C ILE A 47 -11.56 11.57 5.01
N SER A 48 -11.88 12.23 3.89
CA SER A 48 -12.91 11.78 2.95
C SER A 48 -12.48 12.14 1.53
N HIS A 49 -12.27 11.11 0.67
CA HIS A 49 -11.88 11.31 -0.71
C HIS A 49 -12.29 10.11 -1.59
N PRO A 50 -12.73 10.29 -2.84
CA PRO A 50 -13.18 9.19 -3.71
C PRO A 50 -12.16 8.07 -3.92
N SER A 51 -10.86 8.37 -3.86
CA SER A 51 -9.76 7.39 -4.02
C SER A 51 -9.15 6.93 -2.68
N ILE A 52 -9.87 7.09 -1.57
CA ILE A 52 -9.47 6.61 -0.25
C ILE A 52 -10.62 5.79 0.31
N VAL A 53 -10.31 4.70 1.02
CA VAL A 53 -11.30 3.85 1.68
C VAL A 53 -12.11 4.66 2.70
N SER A 54 -13.44 4.46 2.71
CA SER A 54 -14.34 5.16 3.63
C SER A 54 -14.58 4.33 4.88
N LEU A 55 -14.42 4.96 6.05
CA LEU A 55 -14.85 4.41 7.33
C LEU A 55 -16.37 4.60 7.48
N ILE A 56 -17.07 3.51 7.78
CA ILE A 56 -18.53 3.52 7.95
C ILE A 56 -18.86 3.57 9.45
N ASP A 57 -18.21 2.72 10.26
CA ASP A 57 -18.48 2.62 11.70
C ASP A 57 -17.30 2.00 12.45
N VAL A 58 -17.28 2.17 13.77
CA VAL A 58 -16.36 1.50 14.68
C VAL A 58 -17.12 1.00 15.90
N PHE A 59 -16.99 -0.26 16.23
CA PHE A 59 -17.64 -0.82 17.39
C PHE A 59 -16.75 -1.82 18.16
N SER A 60 -17.05 -2.00 19.44
CA SER A 60 -16.41 -3.04 20.27
C SER A 60 -17.28 -4.29 20.31
N SER A 61 -16.67 -5.46 20.13
CA SER A 61 -17.34 -6.75 20.28
C SER A 61 -17.25 -7.26 21.72
N LYS A 62 -18.07 -8.28 22.09
CA LYS A 62 -18.13 -8.84 23.45
C LYS A 62 -16.79 -9.36 23.98
N ASP A 63 -15.87 -9.73 23.11
CA ASP A 63 -14.50 -10.13 23.42
C ASP A 63 -13.53 -8.95 23.51
N GLN A 64 -14.07 -7.74 23.65
CA GLN A 64 -13.34 -6.47 23.73
C GLN A 64 -12.50 -6.11 22.48
N SER A 65 -12.61 -6.89 21.39
CA SER A 65 -11.94 -6.55 20.15
C SER A 65 -12.56 -5.30 19.51
N ILE A 66 -11.72 -4.44 18.92
CA ILE A 66 -12.18 -3.31 18.12
C ILE A 66 -12.47 -3.81 16.72
N ASN A 67 -13.61 -3.39 16.18
CA ASN A 67 -14.04 -3.72 14.84
C ASN A 67 -14.22 -2.42 14.05
N MET A 68 -13.50 -2.28 12.97
CA MET A 68 -13.61 -1.17 12.03
C MET A 68 -14.43 -1.62 10.83
N VAL A 69 -15.49 -0.91 10.52
CA VAL A 69 -16.39 -1.17 9.40
C VAL A 69 -16.04 -0.22 8.27
N ILE A 70 -15.68 -0.77 7.13
CA ILE A 70 -15.35 -0.02 5.92
C ILE A 70 -16.22 -0.50 4.76
N GLU A 71 -16.22 0.23 3.67
CA GLU A 71 -16.86 -0.19 2.43
C GLU A 71 -16.29 -1.53 1.93
N PHE A 72 -17.13 -2.33 1.26
CA PHE A 72 -16.75 -3.64 0.75
C PHE A 72 -16.17 -3.52 -0.68
N PHE A 73 -15.10 -4.27 -0.94
CA PHE A 73 -14.40 -4.27 -2.23
C PHE A 73 -14.51 -5.63 -2.91
N PRO A 74 -15.55 -5.85 -3.74
CA PRO A 74 -15.82 -7.16 -4.35
C PRO A 74 -14.77 -7.60 -5.38
N ASN A 75 -14.00 -6.66 -5.91
CA ASN A 75 -13.02 -6.91 -6.98
C ASN A 75 -11.59 -7.09 -6.45
N GLY A 76 -11.41 -7.26 -5.12
CA GLY A 76 -10.10 -7.47 -4.52
C GLY A 76 -9.18 -6.25 -4.60
N ASN A 77 -7.91 -6.45 -4.93
CA ASN A 77 -6.87 -5.42 -4.96
C ASN A 77 -6.03 -5.48 -6.25
N LEU A 78 -5.21 -4.45 -6.48
CA LEU A 78 -4.37 -4.40 -7.68
C LEU A 78 -3.30 -5.49 -7.73
N GLU A 79 -2.82 -6.02 -6.61
CA GLU A 79 -1.85 -7.11 -6.60
C GLU A 79 -2.45 -8.39 -7.22
N GLU A 80 -3.67 -8.74 -6.81
CA GLU A 80 -4.41 -9.88 -7.38
C GLU A 80 -4.65 -9.68 -8.87
N LEU A 81 -5.07 -8.48 -9.28
CA LEU A 81 -5.28 -8.14 -10.69
C LEU A 81 -3.99 -8.23 -11.52
N ILE A 82 -2.85 -7.74 -11.00
CA ILE A 82 -1.55 -7.82 -11.67
C ILE A 82 -1.12 -9.28 -11.87
N LYS A 83 -1.34 -10.13 -10.87
CA LYS A 83 -0.97 -11.56 -10.89
C LYS A 83 -1.90 -12.41 -11.75
N ASP A 84 -3.13 -11.98 -11.97
CA ASP A 84 -4.10 -12.69 -12.78
C ASP A 84 -3.80 -12.54 -14.28
N SER A 85 -3.18 -13.55 -14.87
CA SER A 85 -2.84 -13.57 -16.29
C SER A 85 -4.07 -13.60 -17.21
N SER A 86 -5.26 -13.94 -16.70
CA SER A 86 -6.50 -13.93 -17.47
C SER A 86 -7.03 -12.51 -17.67
N VAL A 87 -6.62 -11.56 -16.84
CA VAL A 87 -7.01 -10.14 -16.94
C VAL A 87 -6.04 -9.39 -17.86
N SER A 88 -6.55 -8.95 -19.00
CA SER A 88 -5.78 -8.07 -19.89
C SER A 88 -6.04 -6.62 -19.55
N TYR A 89 -4.97 -5.83 -19.46
CA TYR A 89 -5.05 -4.38 -19.30
C TYR A 89 -3.90 -3.69 -20.05
N GLY A 90 -4.08 -2.43 -20.37
CA GLY A 90 -3.16 -1.65 -21.16
C GLY A 90 -2.81 -0.27 -20.58
N ALA A 91 -2.11 0.53 -21.35
CA ALA A 91 -1.63 1.85 -20.96
C ALA A 91 -2.75 2.80 -20.49
N ALA A 92 -3.93 2.74 -21.13
CA ALA A 92 -5.08 3.55 -20.77
C ALA A 92 -5.64 3.20 -19.37
N ASP A 93 -5.69 1.90 -19.05
CA ASP A 93 -6.16 1.39 -17.77
C ASP A 93 -5.19 1.77 -16.64
N ILE A 94 -3.89 1.55 -16.89
CA ILE A 94 -2.83 1.96 -15.97
C ILE A 94 -2.93 3.46 -15.68
N LYS A 95 -3.14 4.27 -16.72
CA LYS A 95 -3.29 5.72 -16.58
C LYS A 95 -4.49 6.08 -15.71
N ALA A 96 -5.63 5.40 -15.85
CA ALA A 96 -6.79 5.61 -15.00
C ALA A 96 -6.51 5.28 -13.53
N TRP A 97 -5.93 4.11 -13.25
CA TRP A 97 -5.59 3.69 -11.87
C TRP A 97 -4.56 4.61 -11.22
N MET A 98 -3.50 4.97 -11.96
CA MET A 98 -2.49 5.92 -11.46
C MET A 98 -3.08 7.29 -11.17
N GLY A 99 -4.06 7.73 -11.98
CA GLY A 99 -4.76 8.99 -11.73
C GLY A 99 -5.58 8.98 -10.44
N MET A 100 -6.25 7.86 -10.13
CA MET A 100 -6.98 7.68 -8.87
C MET A 100 -6.02 7.69 -7.68
N LEU A 101 -4.96 6.88 -7.74
CA LEU A 101 -3.93 6.79 -6.70
C LEU A 101 -3.29 8.15 -6.41
N LEU A 102 -2.85 8.86 -7.44
CA LEU A 102 -2.20 10.17 -7.29
C LEU A 102 -3.13 11.24 -6.73
N ARG A 103 -4.43 11.23 -7.09
CA ARG A 103 -5.41 12.16 -6.50
C ARG A 103 -5.61 11.88 -5.01
N GLY A 104 -5.73 10.60 -4.62
CA GLY A 104 -5.78 10.20 -3.22
C GLY A 104 -4.52 10.62 -2.46
N LEU A 105 -3.34 10.37 -3.03
CA LEU A 105 -2.07 10.76 -2.43
C LEU A 105 -1.91 12.28 -2.31
N TYR A 106 -2.27 13.02 -3.34
CA TYR A 106 -2.23 14.49 -3.29
C TYR A 106 -3.15 15.04 -2.18
N TYR A 107 -4.35 14.47 -2.03
CA TYR A 107 -5.25 14.83 -0.94
C TYR A 107 -4.61 14.57 0.44
N LEU A 108 -3.98 13.41 0.65
CA LEU A 108 -3.28 13.11 1.91
C LEU A 108 -2.15 14.10 2.19
N HIS A 109 -1.28 14.34 1.19
CA HIS A 109 -0.15 15.25 1.34
C HIS A 109 -0.58 16.70 1.57
N SER A 110 -1.71 17.13 1.00
CA SER A 110 -2.30 18.46 1.23
C SER A 110 -2.87 18.61 2.65
N ASN A 111 -3.20 17.49 3.31
CA ASN A 111 -3.61 17.43 4.71
C ASN A 111 -2.47 17.02 5.65
N PHE A 112 -1.22 17.11 5.19
CA PHE A 112 -0.01 16.78 5.95
C PHE A 112 0.00 15.34 6.49
N ILE A 113 -0.53 14.38 5.72
CA ILE A 113 -0.55 12.96 6.06
C ILE A 113 0.34 12.19 5.10
N LEU A 114 1.29 11.40 5.62
CA LEU A 114 2.03 10.37 4.90
C LEU A 114 1.30 9.05 5.06
N HIS A 115 1.17 8.29 3.98
CA HIS A 115 0.57 6.96 4.03
C HIS A 115 1.56 5.90 4.54
N ARG A 116 2.76 5.86 3.98
CA ARG A 116 3.89 5.00 4.36
C ARG A 116 3.69 3.48 4.19
N ASP A 117 2.68 3.05 3.42
CA ASP A 117 2.53 1.65 3.01
C ASP A 117 1.80 1.52 1.67
N ILE A 118 2.19 2.34 0.68
CA ILE A 118 1.64 2.26 -0.68
C ILE A 118 2.24 1.05 -1.39
N LYS A 119 1.38 0.12 -1.77
CA LYS A 119 1.68 -1.11 -2.53
C LYS A 119 0.41 -1.62 -3.20
N PRO A 120 0.50 -2.48 -4.24
CA PRO A 120 -0.68 -2.96 -4.95
C PRO A 120 -1.72 -3.67 -4.08
N ASN A 121 -1.27 -4.35 -3.01
CA ASN A 121 -2.16 -5.02 -2.05
C ASN A 121 -3.06 -4.03 -1.28
N ASN A 122 -2.60 -2.80 -1.04
CA ASN A 122 -3.35 -1.75 -0.34
C ASN A 122 -4.15 -0.85 -1.29
N LEU A 123 -4.25 -1.21 -2.58
CA LEU A 123 -5.03 -0.51 -3.60
C LEU A 123 -6.24 -1.36 -3.97
N LEU A 124 -7.36 -1.11 -3.29
CA LEU A 124 -8.58 -1.90 -3.37
C LEU A 124 -9.44 -1.43 -4.55
N ILE A 125 -10.10 -2.39 -5.22
CA ILE A 125 -10.93 -2.13 -6.41
C ILE A 125 -12.40 -2.20 -6.02
N ALA A 126 -13.08 -1.06 -6.04
CA ALA A 126 -14.49 -0.94 -5.72
C ALA A 126 -15.39 -1.56 -6.80
N ALA A 127 -16.66 -1.79 -6.48
CA ALA A 127 -17.63 -2.37 -7.40
C ALA A 127 -17.80 -1.56 -8.71
N ASP A 128 -17.67 -0.25 -8.63
CA ASP A 128 -17.74 0.66 -9.78
C ASP A 128 -16.43 0.72 -10.60
N GLY A 129 -15.34 0.12 -10.11
CA GLY A 129 -14.03 0.12 -10.74
C GLY A 129 -13.07 1.20 -10.23
N ASN A 130 -13.49 2.02 -9.26
CA ASN A 130 -12.59 2.95 -8.61
C ASN A 130 -11.51 2.20 -7.81
N VAL A 131 -10.27 2.67 -7.92
CA VAL A 131 -9.18 2.24 -7.06
C VAL A 131 -9.10 3.16 -5.85
N LYS A 132 -9.08 2.56 -4.67
CA LYS A 132 -9.03 3.28 -3.39
C LYS A 132 -7.85 2.83 -2.55
N LEU A 133 -7.13 3.81 -2.00
CA LEU A 133 -6.03 3.59 -1.08
C LEU A 133 -6.56 3.19 0.30
N ALA A 134 -6.04 2.10 0.84
CA ALA A 134 -6.46 1.48 2.10
C ALA A 134 -5.25 1.23 3.01
N ASP A 135 -5.52 0.83 4.25
CA ASP A 135 -4.56 0.48 5.31
C ASP A 135 -3.70 1.66 5.80
N PHE A 136 -4.27 2.44 6.69
CA PHE A 136 -3.67 3.61 7.32
C PHE A 136 -2.93 3.30 8.65
N GLY A 137 -2.65 2.02 8.94
CA GLY A 137 -1.97 1.60 10.16
C GLY A 137 -0.59 2.23 10.33
N LEU A 138 0.13 2.45 9.23
CA LEU A 138 1.42 3.12 9.22
C LEU A 138 1.34 4.63 8.93
N ALA A 139 0.15 5.19 8.69
CA ALA A 139 0.02 6.61 8.37
C ALA A 139 0.50 7.52 9.51
N ARG A 140 1.03 8.68 9.15
CA ARG A 140 1.52 9.67 10.12
C ARG A 140 1.38 11.09 9.60
N SER A 141 1.03 12.03 10.48
CA SER A 141 1.15 13.45 10.16
C SER A 141 2.62 13.86 10.04
N PHE A 142 2.90 14.76 9.11
CA PHE A 142 4.23 15.34 8.91
C PHE A 142 4.13 16.86 8.81
N GLY A 143 5.23 17.56 9.03
CA GLY A 143 5.26 19.04 9.01
C GLY A 143 6.01 19.65 10.18
N GLU A 144 6.24 18.86 11.24
CA GLU A 144 7.13 19.28 12.33
C GLU A 144 8.58 18.93 11.98
N PRO A 145 9.43 19.94 11.64
CA PRO A 145 10.79 19.66 11.09
C PRO A 145 11.73 18.95 12.07
N TRP A 146 11.43 19.00 13.36
CA TRP A 146 12.25 18.45 14.44
C TRP A 146 11.80 17.06 14.90
N GLU A 147 10.64 16.60 14.46
CA GLU A 147 10.15 15.28 14.88
C GLU A 147 10.78 14.17 14.04
N ALA A 148 11.69 13.40 14.68
CA ALA A 148 12.26 12.21 14.05
C ALA A 148 11.21 11.12 13.85
N MET A 149 11.13 10.59 12.64
CA MET A 149 10.20 9.52 12.27
C MET A 149 10.93 8.17 12.19
N THR A 150 10.17 7.08 12.35
CA THR A 150 10.69 5.71 12.18
C THR A 150 11.04 5.48 10.71
N HIS A 151 12.27 4.99 10.45
CA HIS A 151 12.70 4.64 9.09
C HIS A 151 12.29 3.21 8.69
N VAL A 152 12.03 2.32 9.65
CA VAL A 152 11.56 0.94 9.41
C VAL A 152 10.04 0.97 9.20
N VAL A 153 9.63 1.53 8.09
CA VAL A 153 8.25 1.60 7.59
C VAL A 153 8.28 1.31 6.09
N ILE A 154 7.12 1.10 5.49
CA ILE A 154 6.95 0.73 4.08
C ILE A 154 7.43 -0.72 3.83
N THR A 155 6.63 -1.49 3.13
CA THR A 155 6.98 -2.83 2.65
C THR A 155 8.28 -2.76 1.83
N LEU A 156 9.23 -3.64 2.08
CA LEU A 156 10.63 -3.54 1.64
C LEU A 156 10.78 -3.23 0.14
N TRP A 157 10.04 -3.89 -0.73
CA TRP A 157 10.12 -3.71 -2.19
C TRP A 157 9.68 -2.31 -2.67
N TYR A 158 8.88 -1.59 -1.88
CA TYR A 158 8.35 -0.25 -2.19
C TYR A 158 9.02 0.83 -1.36
N ARG A 159 9.98 0.45 -0.47
CA ARG A 159 10.69 1.37 0.41
C ARG A 159 11.72 2.19 -0.36
N PRO A 160 11.70 3.53 -0.22
CA PRO A 160 12.65 4.39 -0.91
C PRO A 160 14.06 4.30 -0.33
N PRO A 161 15.09 4.65 -1.13
CA PRO A 161 16.48 4.52 -0.72
C PRO A 161 16.83 5.34 0.53
N GLU A 162 16.25 6.53 0.73
CA GLU A 162 16.51 7.35 1.92
C GLU A 162 16.11 6.63 3.22
N LEU A 163 15.02 5.85 3.21
CA LEU A 163 14.61 5.08 4.39
C LEU A 163 15.51 3.86 4.60
N LEU A 164 15.94 3.20 3.53
CA LEU A 164 16.92 2.10 3.61
C LEU A 164 18.25 2.60 4.16
N PHE A 165 18.66 3.82 3.80
CA PHE A 165 19.84 4.48 4.36
C PHE A 165 19.61 5.12 5.75
N GLY A 166 18.46 4.86 6.39
CA GLY A 166 18.21 5.21 7.77
C GLY A 166 17.81 6.67 8.01
N ALA A 167 17.34 7.40 6.99
CA ALA A 167 16.83 8.76 7.17
C ALA A 167 15.65 8.78 8.14
N ARG A 168 15.71 9.69 9.13
CA ARG A 168 14.64 9.88 10.14
C ARG A 168 13.81 11.16 9.90
N HIS A 169 14.25 12.02 8.98
CA HIS A 169 13.51 13.20 8.55
C HIS A 169 13.21 13.03 7.06
N TYR A 170 11.95 12.90 6.72
CA TYR A 170 11.51 12.65 5.36
C TYR A 170 10.13 13.28 5.11
N SER A 171 9.75 13.41 3.87
CA SER A 171 8.54 14.09 3.42
C SER A 171 7.66 13.16 2.57
N GLY A 172 6.62 13.71 1.95
CA GLY A 172 5.78 13.00 0.97
C GLY A 172 6.54 12.35 -0.19
N ALA A 173 7.81 12.68 -0.37
CA ALA A 173 8.65 12.03 -1.37
C ALA A 173 8.76 10.50 -1.18
N VAL A 174 8.65 9.99 0.06
CA VAL A 174 8.67 8.54 0.34
C VAL A 174 7.48 7.81 -0.29
N ASP A 175 6.29 8.40 -0.20
CA ASP A 175 5.08 7.85 -0.81
C ASP A 175 5.13 7.93 -2.34
N VAL A 176 5.68 9.02 -2.89
CA VAL A 176 5.84 9.19 -4.35
C VAL A 176 6.78 8.13 -4.94
N TRP A 177 7.85 7.75 -4.24
CA TRP A 177 8.68 6.62 -4.64
C TRP A 177 7.86 5.32 -4.71
N SER A 178 7.09 5.01 -3.66
CA SER A 178 6.24 3.81 -3.61
C SER A 178 5.22 3.80 -4.75
N VAL A 179 4.62 4.96 -5.10
CA VAL A 179 3.74 5.11 -6.27
C VAL A 179 4.50 4.84 -7.57
N GLY A 180 5.75 5.29 -7.69
CA GLY A 180 6.61 4.99 -8.84
C GLY A 180 6.89 3.49 -8.98
N MET A 181 7.10 2.78 -7.86
CA MET A 181 7.28 1.32 -7.87
C MET A 181 6.00 0.60 -8.29
N VAL A 182 4.82 1.03 -7.80
CA VAL A 182 3.52 0.51 -8.24
C VAL A 182 3.30 0.76 -9.73
N PHE A 183 3.65 1.94 -10.23
CA PHE A 183 3.55 2.27 -11.66
C PHE A 183 4.43 1.35 -12.51
N ALA A 184 5.69 1.16 -12.12
CA ALA A 184 6.59 0.24 -12.80
C ALA A 184 6.04 -1.20 -12.80
N GLU A 185 5.50 -1.67 -11.65
CA GLU A 185 4.93 -3.00 -11.51
C GLU A 185 3.70 -3.22 -12.40
N LEU A 186 2.80 -2.24 -12.49
CA LEU A 186 1.67 -2.28 -13.43
C LEU A 186 2.14 -2.41 -14.89
N LEU A 187 3.24 -1.75 -15.26
CA LEU A 187 3.78 -1.78 -16.62
C LEU A 187 4.40 -3.12 -17.01
N ILE A 188 5.03 -3.84 -16.06
CA ILE A 188 5.76 -5.09 -16.32
C ILE A 188 5.15 -6.33 -15.67
N ARG A 189 4.02 -6.16 -14.94
CA ARG A 189 3.26 -7.22 -14.23
C ARG A 189 4.08 -8.02 -13.20
N ARG A 190 5.10 -7.41 -12.64
CA ARG A 190 5.92 -7.96 -11.54
C ARG A 190 6.58 -6.84 -10.76
N PRO A 191 6.94 -7.04 -9.49
CA PRO A 191 7.71 -6.06 -8.73
C PRO A 191 8.99 -5.66 -9.46
N TYR A 192 9.25 -4.34 -9.58
CA TYR A 192 10.33 -3.81 -10.43
C TYR A 192 11.72 -4.00 -9.82
N ALA A 193 11.89 -3.69 -8.55
CA ALA A 193 13.18 -3.80 -7.85
C ALA A 193 12.99 -4.58 -6.53
N ALA A 194 12.50 -5.82 -6.65
CA ALA A 194 12.30 -6.68 -5.49
C ALA A 194 13.56 -7.48 -5.19
N ALA A 195 14.06 -7.37 -3.96
CA ALA A 195 15.06 -8.29 -3.46
C ALA A 195 14.42 -9.64 -3.17
N ASP A 196 15.11 -10.71 -3.54
CA ASP A 196 14.76 -12.07 -3.18
C ASP A 196 15.27 -12.32 -1.75
N VAL A 197 14.45 -11.97 -0.78
CA VAL A 197 14.70 -12.22 0.64
C VAL A 197 13.92 -13.47 0.99
N GLY A 198 14.64 -14.59 1.27
CA GLY A 198 14.01 -15.82 1.75
C GLY A 198 13.08 -15.59 2.95
N GLU A 199 12.26 -16.58 3.28
CA GLU A 199 11.26 -16.50 4.35
C GLU A 199 11.84 -15.95 5.66
N GLY A 200 11.51 -14.69 5.98
CA GLY A 200 11.97 -13.97 7.17
C GLY A 200 12.17 -12.49 6.86
N GLU A 201 11.10 -11.70 6.88
CA GLU A 201 11.06 -10.24 6.55
C GLU A 201 12.08 -9.36 7.29
N PHE A 202 12.83 -9.89 8.25
CA PHE A 202 13.75 -9.15 9.13
C PHE A 202 15.19 -9.68 9.12
N ALA A 203 15.59 -10.49 8.12
CA ALA A 203 17.00 -10.83 7.98
C ALA A 203 17.80 -9.55 7.70
N SER A 204 18.81 -9.27 8.52
CA SER A 204 19.69 -8.10 8.44
C SER A 204 20.42 -7.92 7.08
N GLY A 205 20.27 -8.87 6.16
CA GLY A 205 20.69 -8.78 4.75
C GLY A 205 19.63 -8.24 3.79
N GLY A 206 18.36 -8.16 4.19
CA GLY A 206 17.25 -7.81 3.29
C GLY A 206 17.30 -6.36 2.80
N GLU A 207 17.68 -5.41 3.67
CA GLU A 207 17.79 -3.99 3.30
C GLU A 207 18.98 -3.74 2.35
N ILE A 208 20.11 -4.41 2.55
CA ILE A 208 21.28 -4.32 1.65
C ILE A 208 20.94 -4.90 0.28
N ALA A 209 20.33 -6.09 0.25
CA ALA A 209 19.89 -6.70 -0.99
C ALA A 209 18.85 -5.82 -1.74
N GLN A 210 17.98 -5.16 -1.01
CA GLN A 210 17.02 -4.21 -1.59
C GLN A 210 17.69 -2.96 -2.16
N ILE A 211 18.72 -2.42 -1.49
CA ILE A 211 19.55 -1.32 -2.01
C ILE A 211 20.23 -1.74 -3.31
N ASP A 212 20.80 -2.94 -3.37
CA ASP A 212 21.42 -3.45 -4.59
C ASP A 212 20.42 -3.55 -5.75
N LYS A 213 19.20 -4.04 -5.49
CA LYS A 213 18.14 -4.08 -6.51
C LYS A 213 17.72 -2.69 -6.97
N ILE A 214 17.62 -1.73 -6.07
CA ILE A 214 17.35 -0.33 -6.43
C ILE A 214 18.49 0.22 -7.30
N CYS A 215 19.75 -0.03 -6.92
CA CYS A 215 20.91 0.40 -7.72
C CYS A 215 20.89 -0.23 -9.13
N GLU A 216 20.54 -1.52 -9.26
CA GLU A 216 20.38 -2.19 -10.55
C GLU A 216 19.28 -1.53 -11.40
N ALA A 217 18.18 -1.14 -10.76
CA ALA A 217 17.00 -0.59 -11.41
C ALA A 217 17.15 0.87 -11.86
N VAL A 218 17.72 1.74 -11.01
CA VAL A 218 17.74 3.20 -11.25
C VAL A 218 19.14 3.82 -11.30
N GLY A 219 20.17 3.07 -10.91
CA GLY A 219 21.57 3.51 -10.80
C GLY A 219 22.05 3.67 -9.37
N THR A 220 23.36 3.69 -9.18
CA THR A 220 24.01 3.84 -7.87
C THR A 220 24.08 5.32 -7.48
N PRO A 221 23.59 5.73 -6.28
CA PRO A 221 23.66 7.11 -5.83
C PRO A 221 25.13 7.53 -5.60
N THR A 222 25.42 8.77 -5.98
CA THR A 222 26.72 9.42 -5.72
C THR A 222 26.46 10.78 -5.08
N GLU A 223 27.49 11.36 -4.45
CA GLU A 223 27.40 12.74 -3.91
C GLU A 223 27.05 13.78 -4.98
N ARG A 224 27.37 13.51 -6.26
CA ARG A 224 26.98 14.36 -7.39
C ARG A 224 25.47 14.33 -7.63
N ASP A 225 24.85 13.13 -7.59
CA ASP A 225 23.46 12.93 -7.93
C ASP A 225 22.55 13.22 -6.73
N TRP A 226 23.05 12.89 -5.53
CA TRP A 226 22.38 13.07 -4.24
C TRP A 226 23.36 13.62 -3.18
N PRO A 227 23.57 14.95 -3.14
CA PRO A 227 24.46 15.58 -2.15
C PRO A 227 24.05 15.27 -0.72
N GLY A 228 24.99 14.76 0.07
CA GLY A 228 24.79 14.36 1.47
C GLY A 228 24.34 12.92 1.65
N VAL A 229 24.27 12.09 0.61
CA VAL A 229 23.88 10.69 0.72
C VAL A 229 24.81 9.89 1.62
N SER A 230 26.12 10.17 1.57
CA SER A 230 27.13 9.50 2.40
C SER A 230 27.03 9.83 3.89
N GLN A 231 26.27 10.86 4.27
CA GLN A 231 26.02 11.24 5.66
C GLN A 231 24.81 10.53 6.28
N LEU A 232 24.05 9.75 5.47
CA LEU A 232 22.91 9.00 5.99
C LEU A 232 23.38 7.86 6.91
N PRO A 233 22.68 7.60 8.04
CA PRO A 233 23.14 6.71 9.11
C PRO A 233 23.54 5.30 8.66
N ASN A 234 22.79 4.74 7.70
CA ASN A 234 23.00 3.36 7.20
C ASN A 234 23.57 3.35 5.78
N TYR A 235 24.16 4.48 5.33
CA TYR A 235 24.74 4.50 4.00
C TYR A 235 25.95 3.55 3.91
N VAL A 236 25.88 2.68 2.92
CA VAL A 236 27.00 1.80 2.52
C VAL A 236 27.29 2.08 1.06
N GLU A 237 28.51 2.40 0.75
CA GLU A 237 28.92 2.61 -0.63
C GLU A 237 28.87 1.28 -1.39
N SER A 238 28.05 1.24 -2.46
CA SER A 238 27.95 0.05 -3.30
C SER A 238 29.24 -0.15 -4.10
N GLU A 239 29.73 -1.40 -4.15
CA GLU A 239 30.86 -1.78 -5.01
C GLU A 239 30.49 -1.63 -6.50
N LYS A 240 29.23 -1.83 -6.84
CA LYS A 240 28.72 -1.68 -8.21
C LYS A 240 28.48 -0.20 -8.52
N LYS A 241 29.26 0.37 -9.43
CA LYS A 241 29.08 1.76 -9.91
C LYS A 241 28.22 1.75 -11.16
N ILE A 242 26.91 1.65 -10.98
CA ILE A 242 25.93 1.63 -12.07
C ILE A 242 25.51 3.08 -12.38
N PRO A 243 25.70 3.56 -13.63
CA PRO A 243 25.25 4.91 -14.00
C PRO A 243 23.74 5.09 -13.75
N ILE A 244 23.36 6.31 -13.37
CA ILE A 244 21.94 6.67 -13.27
C ILE A 244 21.26 6.39 -14.61
N ARG A 245 20.15 5.65 -14.58
CA ARG A 245 19.42 5.23 -15.76
C ARG A 245 18.85 6.45 -16.48
N ASP A 246 19.05 6.49 -17.76
CA ASP A 246 18.58 7.57 -18.63
C ASP A 246 17.17 7.31 -19.17
N ARG A 247 16.64 8.26 -19.91
CA ARG A 247 15.32 8.18 -20.54
C ARG A 247 15.20 6.99 -21.51
N ASN A 248 16.26 6.68 -22.25
CA ASN A 248 16.24 5.60 -23.24
C ASN A 248 16.12 4.23 -22.54
N PHE A 249 16.79 4.07 -21.39
CA PHE A 249 16.63 2.88 -20.56
C PHE A 249 15.17 2.70 -20.13
N TYR A 250 14.52 3.76 -19.58
CA TYR A 250 13.12 3.68 -19.14
C TYR A 250 12.16 3.41 -20.31
N MET A 251 12.38 4.02 -21.47
CA MET A 251 11.56 3.75 -22.66
C MET A 251 11.70 2.31 -23.15
N SER A 252 12.91 1.73 -23.08
CA SER A 252 13.15 0.34 -23.46
C SER A 252 12.57 -0.65 -22.43
N MET A 253 12.70 -0.35 -21.14
CA MET A 253 12.22 -1.20 -20.06
C MET A 253 10.68 -1.16 -19.95
N PHE A 254 10.07 -0.02 -20.22
CA PHE A 254 8.64 0.23 -20.04
C PHE A 254 7.99 0.76 -21.34
N PRO A 255 8.00 -0.02 -22.42
CA PRO A 255 7.49 0.45 -23.74
C PRO A 255 6.02 0.88 -23.67
N MET A 256 5.22 0.25 -22.81
CA MET A 256 3.81 0.58 -22.62
C MET A 256 3.59 1.97 -22.01
N ALA A 257 4.57 2.53 -21.29
CA ALA A 257 4.48 3.88 -20.71
C ALA A 257 4.54 4.99 -21.78
N GLY A 258 5.17 4.71 -22.92
CA GLY A 258 5.54 5.73 -23.89
C GLY A 258 6.57 6.73 -23.36
N GLY A 259 7.00 7.68 -24.17
CA GLY A 259 8.00 8.67 -23.75
C GLY A 259 7.58 9.48 -22.53
N PRO A 260 6.40 10.14 -22.55
CA PRO A 260 5.94 10.92 -21.38
C PRO A 260 5.73 10.10 -20.12
N GLY A 261 5.33 8.82 -20.24
CA GLY A 261 5.20 7.92 -19.07
C GLY A 261 6.56 7.52 -18.49
N ALA A 262 7.56 7.31 -19.35
CA ALA A 262 8.94 7.08 -18.94
C ALA A 262 9.50 8.31 -18.20
N ASP A 263 9.22 9.52 -18.68
CA ASP A 263 9.63 10.77 -18.04
C ASP A 263 9.01 10.93 -16.66
N LEU A 264 7.71 10.61 -16.51
CA LEU A 264 7.01 10.64 -15.22
C LEU A 264 7.61 9.60 -14.25
N LEU A 265 7.83 8.37 -14.72
CA LEU A 265 8.41 7.30 -13.88
C LEU A 265 9.82 7.67 -13.42
N MET A 266 10.66 8.22 -14.30
CA MET A 266 11.97 8.77 -13.95
C MET A 266 11.89 9.86 -12.88
N ALA A 267 10.90 10.74 -12.98
CA ALA A 267 10.71 11.82 -12.02
C ALA A 267 10.26 11.30 -10.64
N MET A 268 9.47 10.22 -10.61
CA MET A 268 9.04 9.55 -9.36
C MET A 268 10.18 8.75 -8.71
N LEU A 269 11.09 8.15 -9.49
CA LEU A 269 12.17 7.30 -9.02
C LEU A 269 13.53 8.03 -8.93
N LYS A 270 13.54 9.35 -8.75
CA LYS A 270 14.76 10.09 -8.40
C LYS A 270 15.28 9.63 -7.05
N LEU A 271 16.59 9.28 -7.00
CA LEU A 271 17.25 8.83 -5.77
C LEU A 271 17.26 9.92 -4.69
N ASP A 272 17.65 11.16 -5.05
CA ASP A 272 17.53 12.30 -4.15
C ASP A 272 16.07 12.68 -3.92
N PRO A 273 15.50 12.50 -2.71
CA PRO A 273 14.10 12.80 -2.44
C PRO A 273 13.72 14.27 -2.67
N ARG A 274 14.70 15.20 -2.61
CA ARG A 274 14.47 16.63 -2.86
C ARG A 274 14.28 16.95 -4.35
N LYS A 275 14.76 16.06 -5.25
CA LYS A 275 14.60 16.16 -6.70
C LYS A 275 13.44 15.33 -7.22
N ARG A 276 12.81 14.52 -6.34
CA ARG A 276 11.66 13.68 -6.70
C ARG A 276 10.43 14.56 -6.90
N ILE A 277 9.64 14.26 -7.94
CA ILE A 277 8.40 14.97 -8.24
C ILE A 277 7.43 14.86 -7.05
N SER A 278 6.64 15.92 -6.77
CA SER A 278 5.55 15.83 -5.80
C SER A 278 4.31 15.15 -6.37
N ALA A 279 3.37 14.72 -5.52
CA ALA A 279 2.10 14.17 -5.96
C ALA A 279 1.32 15.18 -6.84
N ARG A 280 1.37 16.46 -6.50
CA ARG A 280 0.81 17.55 -7.32
C ARG A 280 1.50 17.63 -8.69
N GLY A 281 2.83 17.73 -8.71
CA GLY A 281 3.58 17.80 -9.96
C GLY A 281 3.35 16.58 -10.86
N ALA A 282 3.19 15.38 -10.26
CA ALA A 282 2.86 14.18 -10.98
C ALA A 282 1.47 14.24 -11.63
N LEU A 283 0.47 14.86 -10.99
CA LEU A 283 -0.85 15.09 -11.57
C LEU A 283 -0.85 16.16 -12.68
N GLU A 284 0.08 17.09 -12.67
CA GLU A 284 0.23 18.15 -13.68
C GLU A 284 1.15 17.73 -14.84
N HIS A 285 1.73 16.53 -14.81
CA HIS A 285 2.70 16.05 -15.79
C HIS A 285 2.08 15.83 -17.18
N ASP A 286 2.87 16.05 -18.24
CA ASP A 286 2.43 15.93 -19.65
C ASP A 286 1.96 14.53 -20.05
N TRP A 287 2.29 13.49 -19.28
CA TRP A 287 1.78 12.14 -19.51
C TRP A 287 0.26 12.07 -19.56
N TRP A 288 -0.45 12.93 -18.82
CA TRP A 288 -1.91 12.97 -18.84
C TRP A 288 -2.50 13.49 -20.14
N ARG A 289 -1.72 14.29 -20.88
CA ARG A 289 -2.11 14.85 -22.17
C ARG A 289 -1.77 13.93 -23.35
N ALA A 290 -0.83 13.00 -23.16
CA ALA A 290 -0.42 12.04 -24.19
C ALA A 290 -1.46 10.93 -24.39
N ASP A 291 -1.50 10.34 -25.58
CA ASP A 291 -2.31 9.15 -25.87
C ASP A 291 -1.62 7.88 -25.32
N PRO A 292 -2.40 6.84 -24.98
CA PRO A 292 -3.88 6.84 -24.92
C PRO A 292 -4.41 7.67 -23.76
N ARG A 293 -5.63 8.19 -23.89
CA ARG A 293 -6.34 8.81 -22.75
C ARG A 293 -6.68 7.75 -21.69
N PRO A 294 -6.87 8.14 -20.40
CA PRO A 294 -7.30 7.19 -19.37
C PRO A 294 -8.60 6.51 -19.75
N THR A 295 -8.71 5.21 -19.47
CA THR A 295 -9.95 4.46 -19.62
C THR A 295 -11.03 5.01 -18.68
N ASP A 296 -12.26 5.09 -19.16
CA ASP A 296 -13.41 5.41 -18.30
C ASP A 296 -13.56 4.35 -17.21
N ILE A 297 -13.91 4.79 -16.00
CA ILE A 297 -14.01 3.93 -14.81
C ILE A 297 -14.92 2.72 -15.06
N ALA A 298 -16.05 2.94 -15.78
CA ALA A 298 -17.01 1.88 -16.11
C ALA A 298 -16.41 0.73 -16.94
N ASN A 299 -15.38 1.02 -17.74
CA ASN A 299 -14.73 0.09 -18.66
C ASN A 299 -13.41 -0.51 -18.13
N LEU A 300 -12.98 -0.12 -16.92
CA LEU A 300 -11.77 -0.68 -16.31
C LEU A 300 -11.94 -2.16 -16.01
N PRO A 301 -10.89 -2.97 -16.16
CA PRO A 301 -10.87 -4.34 -15.68
C PRO A 301 -11.19 -4.42 -14.19
N LYS A 302 -12.21 -5.21 -13.83
CA LYS A 302 -12.73 -5.32 -12.47
C LYS A 302 -12.53 -6.70 -11.85
N GLN A 303 -12.19 -7.71 -12.65
CA GLN A 303 -12.02 -9.07 -12.17
C GLN A 303 -10.58 -9.29 -11.71
N GLY A 304 -10.40 -9.26 -10.41
CA GLY A 304 -9.26 -9.90 -9.76
C GLY A 304 -9.76 -11.21 -9.15
N GLY A 305 -8.98 -12.28 -9.22
CA GLY A 305 -9.39 -13.65 -8.83
C GLY A 305 -9.77 -13.86 -7.35
N GLY A 306 -9.95 -12.79 -6.55
CA GLY A 306 -10.20 -12.87 -5.10
C GLY A 306 -11.59 -13.34 -4.69
N VAL A 307 -12.62 -13.07 -5.49
CA VAL A 307 -14.03 -13.34 -5.09
C VAL A 307 -14.35 -14.83 -5.03
N LYS A 308 -13.74 -15.66 -5.85
CA LYS A 308 -13.98 -17.12 -5.80
C LYS A 308 -13.39 -17.82 -4.57
N LYS A 309 -12.29 -17.35 -4.01
CA LYS A 309 -11.66 -17.97 -2.83
C LYS A 309 -12.32 -17.58 -1.51
N MET A 310 -12.86 -16.36 -1.37
CA MET A 310 -13.57 -15.96 -0.16
C MET A 310 -14.95 -16.62 -0.02
N ALA A 311 -15.67 -16.82 -1.13
CA ALA A 311 -17.00 -17.46 -1.08
C ALA A 311 -16.94 -18.98 -0.78
N GLU A 312 -15.85 -19.65 -1.09
CA GLU A 312 -15.71 -21.10 -0.86
C GLU A 312 -15.08 -21.47 0.49
N SER A 313 -14.29 -20.57 1.12
CA SER A 313 -13.61 -20.88 2.40
C SER A 313 -14.40 -20.49 3.64
N GLU A 314 -15.46 -19.70 3.56
CA GLU A 314 -16.19 -19.17 4.73
C GLU A 314 -17.72 -19.34 4.69
N ALA A 315 -18.26 -20.13 3.77
CA ALA A 315 -19.66 -20.56 3.85
C ALA A 315 -19.86 -21.68 4.91
N ARG A 316 -19.33 -21.46 6.13
CA ARG A 316 -19.81 -22.19 7.31
C ARG A 316 -21.16 -21.60 7.70
N ARG A 317 -22.19 -22.43 7.60
CA ARG A 317 -23.59 -22.04 7.91
C ARG A 317 -23.68 -21.47 9.34
N PRO A 318 -24.51 -20.43 9.59
CA PRO A 318 -24.63 -19.80 10.90
C PRO A 318 -25.07 -20.70 12.07
N GLY A 319 -25.41 -21.97 11.81
CA GLY A 319 -25.83 -22.94 12.82
C GLY A 319 -24.74 -23.86 13.36
N GLU A 320 -23.62 -24.04 12.66
CA GLU A 320 -22.59 -25.01 13.10
C GLU A 320 -21.69 -24.51 14.25
N LEU A 321 -21.57 -23.19 14.42
CA LEU A 321 -20.82 -22.59 15.53
C LEU A 321 -21.53 -22.71 16.90
N ASP A 322 -22.84 -22.92 16.93
CA ASP A 322 -23.61 -23.04 18.18
C ASP A 322 -23.59 -24.48 18.74
N GLU A 323 -23.44 -25.50 17.91
CA GLU A 323 -23.39 -26.88 18.40
C GLU A 323 -22.00 -27.29 18.94
N GLU A 324 -20.90 -26.92 18.27
CA GLU A 324 -19.56 -27.12 18.83
C GLU A 324 -19.32 -26.34 20.12
N ARG A 325 -19.96 -25.18 20.28
CA ARG A 325 -19.90 -24.40 21.51
C ARG A 325 -20.71 -25.05 22.64
N LYS A 326 -21.87 -25.64 22.35
CA LYS A 326 -22.70 -26.36 23.33
C LYS A 326 -22.04 -27.65 23.82
N GLU A 327 -21.32 -28.37 22.98
CA GLU A 327 -20.57 -29.56 23.39
C GLU A 327 -19.33 -29.22 24.24
N ARG A 328 -18.60 -28.17 23.92
CA ARG A 328 -17.46 -27.70 24.72
C ARG A 328 -17.85 -27.25 26.12
N PHE A 329 -19.02 -26.63 26.28
CA PHE A 329 -19.54 -26.23 27.61
C PHE A 329 -20.12 -27.40 28.42
N LYS A 330 -20.63 -28.45 27.78
CA LYS A 330 -21.05 -29.67 28.46
C LYS A 330 -19.90 -30.46 29.11
N GLY A 331 -18.70 -30.38 28.53
CA GLY A 331 -17.49 -31.01 29.08
C GLY A 331 -16.89 -30.27 30.27
N VAL A 332 -17.10 -28.98 30.40
CA VAL A 332 -16.57 -28.16 31.54
C VAL A 332 -17.49 -28.20 32.73
N ALA A 333 -18.81 -28.27 32.54
CA ALA A 333 -19.77 -28.36 33.64
C ALA A 333 -19.73 -29.69 34.40
N LYS A 334 -19.21 -30.80 33.80
CA LYS A 334 -19.00 -32.10 34.47
C LYS A 334 -17.73 -32.20 35.34
N LYS A 335 -16.88 -31.16 35.35
CA LYS A 335 -15.64 -31.13 36.17
C LYS A 335 -15.71 -30.17 37.36
N LEU A 336 -16.82 -29.51 37.58
CA LEU A 336 -16.99 -28.51 38.66
C LEU A 336 -18.13 -28.82 39.65
N PHE A 337 -18.70 -30.07 39.61
CA PHE A 337 -19.60 -30.58 40.65
C PHE A 337 -19.23 -32.01 40.96
#